data_ae422ae8f097feea2cea7e9a49ff5718
#
_entry.id   ae422ae8f097feea2cea7e9a49ff5718
#
_cell.length_a   1.000
_cell.length_b   1.000
_cell.length_c   1.000
_cell.angle_alpha   90.00
_cell.angle_beta   90.00
_cell.angle_gamma   90.00
#
_symmetry.space_group_name_H-M   'P 1'
#
loop_
_entity.id
_entity.type
_entity.pdbx_description
1 polymer ?
#
loop_
_entity_poly.entity_id
_entity_poly.type
_entity_poly.pdbx_seq_one_letter_code
_entity_poly.pdbx_strand_id
1 'polypeptide(L)'
;NLSDESDGIIELSNTKYAKKIGKNYFSKNNLKVIDISITPNRPDCLGVRGIARDLAASGSGKLKNIKEVKLNQKNKQRVSIKITNEKNQGCTIFGSCLITGVKNCESPDWLKEKIISLGQKPISAIVDITNYVMFDLNRPLHAYDADKIDKEIIVRNSKKGESFKALD
;
A
#
# COMPACT_ATOMS: atom_id res chain seq x y z
N ASN A 1 -19.59 -8.81 -11.44
CA ASN A 1 -20.50 -9.19 -10.36
C ASN A 1 -20.80 -7.97 -9.51
N LEU A 2 -22.09 -7.73 -9.21
CA LEU A 2 -22.60 -6.59 -8.44
C LEU A 2 -22.45 -6.84 -6.92
N SER A 3 -22.55 -8.07 -6.52
CA SER A 3 -22.29 -8.62 -5.18
C SER A 3 -22.09 -10.12 -5.30
N ASP A 4 -21.59 -10.75 -4.27
CA ASP A 4 -21.52 -12.21 -4.16
C ASP A 4 -22.89 -12.83 -3.88
N GLU A 5 -23.88 -12.00 -3.57
CA GLU A 5 -25.28 -12.41 -3.41
C GLU A 5 -25.99 -12.34 -4.76
N SER A 6 -26.48 -13.47 -5.22
CA SER A 6 -27.20 -13.62 -6.51
C SER A 6 -28.71 -13.69 -6.38
N ASP A 7 -29.25 -13.72 -5.17
CA ASP A 7 -30.67 -13.86 -4.91
C ASP A 7 -31.34 -12.52 -4.66
N GLY A 8 -32.06 -12.04 -5.67
CA GLY A 8 -32.98 -10.92 -5.54
C GLY A 8 -32.56 -9.62 -6.22
N ILE A 9 -33.28 -8.55 -5.90
CA ILE A 9 -33.09 -7.19 -6.40
C ILE A 9 -32.30 -6.40 -5.36
N ILE A 10 -31.27 -5.68 -5.81
CA ILE A 10 -30.53 -4.77 -4.93
C ILE A 10 -31.43 -3.60 -4.51
N GLU A 11 -31.78 -3.55 -3.23
CA GLU A 11 -32.57 -2.45 -2.69
C GLU A 11 -31.65 -1.31 -2.23
N LEU A 12 -31.86 -0.12 -2.80
CA LEU A 12 -31.04 1.06 -2.56
C LEU A 12 -31.71 2.10 -1.63
N SER A 13 -32.90 1.81 -1.12
CA SER A 13 -33.73 2.75 -0.34
C SER A 13 -33.03 3.29 0.92
N ASN A 14 -32.19 2.47 1.56
CA ASN A 14 -31.44 2.83 2.77
C ASN A 14 -29.97 3.18 2.50
N THR A 15 -29.61 3.46 1.26
CA THR A 15 -28.22 3.75 0.88
C THR A 15 -28.05 5.22 0.47
N LYS A 16 -26.81 5.66 0.32
CA LYS A 16 -26.47 6.98 -0.27
C LYS A 16 -27.00 7.20 -1.70
N TYR A 17 -27.54 6.17 -2.32
CA TYR A 17 -28.10 6.17 -3.67
C TYR A 17 -29.62 6.35 -3.69
N ALA A 18 -30.33 6.27 -2.56
CA ALA A 18 -31.78 6.36 -2.49
C ALA A 18 -32.39 7.60 -3.19
N LYS A 19 -31.69 8.74 -3.18
CA LYS A 19 -32.11 9.98 -3.83
C LYS A 19 -31.54 10.20 -5.24
N LYS A 20 -30.92 9.18 -5.84
CA LYS A 20 -30.22 9.28 -7.13
C LYS A 20 -30.89 8.48 -8.22
N ILE A 21 -32.22 8.47 -8.25
CA ILE A 21 -33.02 7.77 -9.26
C ILE A 21 -32.60 8.22 -10.68
N GLY A 22 -32.41 7.29 -11.59
CA GLY A 22 -31.98 7.56 -12.96
C GLY A 22 -30.49 7.91 -13.13
N LYS A 23 -29.70 7.89 -12.07
CA LYS A 23 -28.24 8.05 -12.16
C LYS A 23 -27.55 6.69 -12.29
N ASN A 24 -26.43 6.67 -12.99
CA ASN A 24 -25.63 5.45 -13.10
C ASN A 24 -25.08 5.03 -11.74
N TYR A 25 -25.48 3.88 -11.24
CA TYR A 25 -25.00 3.31 -9.97
C TYR A 25 -23.49 3.11 -9.96
N PHE A 26 -22.93 2.71 -11.10
CA PHE A 26 -21.50 2.45 -11.27
C PHE A 26 -20.66 3.67 -11.63
N SER A 27 -21.24 4.85 -11.79
CA SER A 27 -20.52 6.04 -12.28
C SER A 27 -19.36 6.48 -11.38
N LYS A 28 -19.33 6.04 -10.13
CA LYS A 28 -18.23 6.34 -9.19
C LYS A 28 -17.17 5.25 -9.08
N ASN A 29 -17.47 4.01 -9.47
CA ASN A 29 -16.58 2.86 -9.27
C ASN A 29 -15.85 2.42 -10.55
N ASN A 30 -15.89 3.23 -11.61
CA ASN A 30 -15.15 2.95 -12.85
C ASN A 30 -13.68 3.39 -12.75
N LEU A 31 -12.98 2.97 -11.71
CA LEU A 31 -11.52 2.97 -11.77
C LEU A 31 -11.13 1.96 -12.85
N LYS A 32 -10.65 2.49 -13.97
CA LYS A 32 -10.13 1.62 -15.04
C LYS A 32 -8.85 0.99 -14.53
N VAL A 33 -8.88 -0.31 -14.34
CA VAL A 33 -7.72 -1.11 -13.97
C VAL A 33 -7.16 -1.74 -15.25
N ILE A 34 -5.86 -1.67 -15.39
CA ILE A 34 -5.12 -2.31 -16.48
C ILE A 34 -4.24 -3.38 -15.83
N ASP A 35 -4.42 -4.61 -16.24
CA ASP A 35 -3.55 -5.71 -15.86
C ASP A 35 -2.33 -5.72 -16.78
N ILE A 36 -1.13 -5.67 -16.18
CA ILE A 36 0.13 -5.58 -16.92
C ILE A 36 1.07 -6.67 -16.44
N SER A 37 1.47 -7.55 -17.36
CA SER A 37 2.52 -8.52 -17.11
C SER A 37 3.90 -7.85 -17.23
N ILE A 38 4.65 -7.87 -16.13
CA ILE A 38 6.00 -7.29 -16.07
C ILE A 38 7.04 -8.41 -16.16
N THR A 39 8.03 -8.23 -17.02
CA THR A 39 9.15 -9.17 -17.15
C THR A 39 10.06 -9.14 -15.91
N PRO A 40 10.70 -10.27 -15.52
CA PRO A 40 11.50 -10.35 -14.29
C PRO A 40 12.67 -9.36 -14.20
N ASN A 41 13.17 -8.90 -15.34
CA ASN A 41 14.27 -7.92 -15.42
C ASN A 41 13.81 -6.46 -15.21
N ARG A 42 12.51 -6.21 -15.02
CA ARG A 42 11.94 -4.86 -14.82
C ARG A 42 11.17 -4.74 -13.51
N PRO A 43 11.78 -5.11 -12.36
CA PRO A 43 11.12 -4.98 -11.06
C PRO A 43 10.77 -3.52 -10.70
N ASP A 44 11.43 -2.56 -11.32
CA ASP A 44 11.16 -1.13 -11.22
C ASP A 44 9.78 -0.71 -11.75
N CYS A 45 9.17 -1.55 -12.60
CA CYS A 45 7.84 -1.33 -13.20
C CYS A 45 6.70 -2.05 -12.45
N LEU A 46 6.94 -2.67 -11.30
CA LEU A 46 5.90 -3.34 -10.50
C LEU A 46 4.94 -2.38 -9.78
N GLY A 47 5.13 -1.07 -9.92
CA GLY A 47 4.23 -0.04 -9.37
C GLY A 47 3.86 0.99 -10.42
N VAL A 48 2.77 1.71 -10.15
CA VAL A 48 2.21 2.73 -11.07
C VAL A 48 3.26 3.75 -11.50
N ARG A 49 4.11 4.20 -10.57
CA ARG A 49 5.13 5.19 -10.89
C ARG A 49 6.21 4.67 -11.84
N GLY A 50 6.59 3.41 -11.74
CA GLY A 50 7.54 2.80 -12.67
C GLY A 50 7.00 2.76 -14.10
N ILE A 51 5.76 2.33 -14.26
CA ILE A 51 5.05 2.35 -15.55
C ILE A 51 4.92 3.78 -16.09
N ALA A 52 4.53 4.74 -15.23
CA ALA A 52 4.42 6.14 -15.64
C ALA A 52 5.76 6.73 -16.11
N ARG A 53 6.87 6.34 -15.50
CA ARG A 53 8.23 6.72 -15.92
C ARG A 53 8.57 6.15 -17.30
N ASP A 54 8.25 4.89 -17.53
CA ASP A 54 8.48 4.23 -18.83
C ASP A 54 7.66 4.88 -19.95
N LEU A 55 6.38 5.16 -19.70
CA LEU A 55 5.52 5.87 -20.64
C LEU A 55 6.06 7.28 -20.93
N ALA A 56 6.57 7.97 -19.91
CA ALA A 56 7.19 9.29 -20.13
C ALA A 56 8.48 9.18 -20.96
N ALA A 57 9.29 8.16 -20.74
CA ALA A 57 10.51 7.90 -21.52
C ALA A 57 10.20 7.56 -22.98
N SER A 58 9.08 6.87 -23.25
CA SER A 58 8.61 6.60 -24.62
C SER A 58 7.96 7.79 -25.33
N GLY A 59 7.87 8.96 -24.68
CA GLY A 59 7.22 10.14 -25.23
C GLY A 59 5.69 10.19 -25.10
N SER A 60 5.09 9.20 -24.41
CA SER A 60 3.63 9.10 -24.25
C SER A 60 3.07 10.08 -23.20
N GLY A 61 3.90 10.91 -22.59
CA GLY A 61 3.48 11.88 -21.59
C GLY A 61 4.63 12.49 -20.80
N LYS A 62 4.30 13.19 -19.71
CA LYS A 62 5.29 13.75 -18.79
C LYS A 62 5.08 13.19 -17.39
N LEU A 63 6.15 12.69 -16.78
CA LEU A 63 6.11 12.21 -15.41
C LEU A 63 5.89 13.39 -14.45
N LYS A 64 4.85 13.29 -13.63
CA LYS A 64 4.59 14.29 -12.58
C LYS A 64 5.58 14.14 -11.43
N ASN A 65 6.07 15.25 -10.92
CA ASN A 65 6.89 15.22 -9.70
C ASN A 65 6.08 14.77 -8.49
N ILE A 66 6.72 14.01 -7.61
CA ILE A 66 6.16 13.71 -6.29
C ILE A 66 6.19 15.00 -5.49
N LYS A 67 5.05 15.37 -4.91
CA LYS A 67 5.02 16.51 -3.98
C LYS A 67 5.82 16.14 -2.73
N GLU A 68 6.86 16.90 -2.47
CA GLU A 68 7.61 16.74 -1.21
C GLU A 68 6.72 17.14 -0.04
N VAL A 69 6.61 16.26 0.93
CA VAL A 69 5.94 16.55 2.20
C VAL A 69 7.00 16.97 3.20
N LYS A 70 6.93 18.21 3.66
CA LYS A 70 7.80 18.69 4.74
C LYS A 70 7.38 17.98 6.04
N LEU A 71 8.20 17.05 6.48
CA LEU A 71 7.99 16.36 7.75
C LEU A 71 8.41 17.26 8.90
N ASN A 72 7.54 17.41 9.89
CA ASN A 72 7.86 18.14 11.11
C ASN A 72 8.60 17.20 12.07
N GLN A 73 9.92 17.14 11.96
CA GLN A 73 10.78 16.24 12.75
C GLN A 73 10.96 16.79 14.17
N LYS A 74 9.94 16.71 15.00
CA LYS A 74 10.00 17.17 16.39
C LYS A 74 10.44 16.07 17.39
N ASN A 75 10.40 14.81 17.02
CA ASN A 75 10.60 13.70 17.94
C ASN A 75 11.93 13.00 17.69
N LYS A 76 12.67 12.72 18.78
CA LYS A 76 13.81 11.81 18.72
C LYS A 76 13.32 10.40 18.45
N GLN A 77 13.95 9.71 17.51
CA GLN A 77 13.67 8.31 17.24
C GLN A 77 13.92 7.48 18.49
N ARG A 78 12.92 6.72 18.95
CA ARG A 78 13.04 5.85 20.13
C ARG A 78 13.61 4.48 19.80
N VAL A 79 13.46 4.06 18.54
CA VAL A 79 13.84 2.73 18.08
C VAL A 79 15.05 2.87 17.17
N SER A 80 16.14 2.18 17.52
CA SER A 80 17.32 2.10 16.67
C SER A 80 17.17 1.00 15.62
N ILE A 81 17.92 1.13 14.52
CA ILE A 81 17.97 0.11 13.47
C ILE A 81 19.43 -0.33 13.33
N LYS A 82 19.61 -1.64 13.36
CA LYS A 82 20.91 -2.27 13.17
C LYS A 82 20.82 -3.23 11.99
N ILE A 83 21.67 -3.02 11.01
CA ILE A 83 21.87 -3.99 9.93
C ILE A 83 23.14 -4.74 10.25
N THR A 84 23.03 -6.05 10.51
CA THR A 84 24.20 -6.90 10.73
C THR A 84 24.69 -7.40 9.38
N ASN A 85 25.80 -6.82 8.93
CA ASN A 85 26.41 -7.17 7.65
C ASN A 85 27.23 -8.44 7.75
N GLU A 86 26.67 -9.56 7.32
CA GLU A 86 27.45 -10.70 6.88
C GLU A 86 27.60 -10.61 5.36
N LYS A 87 28.68 -11.14 4.80
CA LYS A 87 28.92 -11.15 3.35
C LYS A 87 27.68 -11.76 2.63
N ASN A 88 27.14 -11.08 1.63
CA ASN A 88 25.97 -11.48 0.80
C ASN A 88 24.58 -11.24 1.39
N GLN A 89 24.34 -10.15 2.05
CA GLN A 89 23.00 -9.80 2.54
C GLN A 89 22.12 -9.17 1.46
N GLY A 90 20.84 -9.59 1.44
CA GLY A 90 19.82 -9.03 0.56
C GLY A 90 19.37 -7.62 0.92
N CYS A 91 19.65 -7.13 2.12
CA CYS A 91 19.27 -5.80 2.60
C CYS A 91 20.49 -4.94 2.86
N THR A 92 20.74 -3.97 2.01
CA THR A 92 21.84 -3.00 2.14
C THR A 92 21.43 -1.71 2.84
N ILE A 93 20.16 -1.34 2.74
CA ILE A 93 19.59 -0.12 3.32
C ILE A 93 18.22 -0.45 3.90
N PHE A 94 17.99 -0.03 5.13
CA PHE A 94 16.70 -0.12 5.80
C PHE A 94 16.34 1.27 6.38
N GLY A 95 15.32 1.90 5.81
CA GLY A 95 14.80 3.18 6.27
C GLY A 95 13.63 3.01 7.22
N SER A 96 13.56 3.81 8.27
CA SER A 96 12.42 3.84 9.17
C SER A 96 12.04 5.26 9.56
N CYS A 97 10.80 5.43 9.95
CA CYS A 97 10.26 6.68 10.47
C CYS A 97 9.30 6.38 11.63
N LEU A 98 9.51 7.04 12.77
CA LEU A 98 8.55 6.98 13.88
C LEU A 98 7.45 8.01 13.63
N ILE A 99 6.21 7.54 13.56
CA ILE A 99 5.03 8.39 13.42
C ILE A 99 4.25 8.32 14.73
N THR A 100 4.02 9.46 15.37
CA THR A 100 3.31 9.55 16.65
C THR A 100 1.90 10.11 16.46
N GLY A 101 1.01 9.83 17.42
CA GLY A 101 -0.38 10.32 17.38
C GLY A 101 -1.24 9.61 16.34
N VAL A 102 -0.83 8.43 15.87
CA VAL A 102 -1.59 7.62 14.91
C VAL A 102 -2.67 6.84 15.65
N LYS A 103 -3.89 6.91 15.12
CA LYS A 103 -5.00 6.05 15.53
C LYS A 103 -5.37 5.16 14.34
N ASN A 104 -5.18 3.85 14.49
CA ASN A 104 -5.63 2.93 13.47
C ASN A 104 -7.16 2.89 13.43
N CYS A 105 -7.74 3.04 12.27
CA CYS A 105 -9.18 3.09 12.04
C CYS A 105 -9.51 2.45 10.69
N GLU A 106 -10.75 2.50 10.28
CA GLU A 106 -11.14 2.14 8.91
C GLU A 106 -10.51 3.09 7.90
N SER A 107 -10.17 2.55 6.75
CA SER A 107 -9.68 3.36 5.62
C SER A 107 -10.77 4.29 5.09
N PRO A 108 -10.42 5.51 4.67
CA PRO A 108 -11.35 6.39 3.99
C PRO A 108 -11.83 5.79 2.66
N ASP A 109 -13.02 6.15 2.22
CA ASP A 109 -13.67 5.58 1.04
C ASP A 109 -12.79 5.57 -0.21
N TRP A 110 -12.07 6.66 -0.47
CA TRP A 110 -11.19 6.76 -1.63
C TRP A 110 -10.07 5.71 -1.62
N LEU A 111 -9.55 5.36 -0.43
CA LEU A 111 -8.50 4.36 -0.28
C LEU A 111 -9.08 2.96 -0.41
N LYS A 112 -10.23 2.70 0.23
CA LYS A 112 -10.96 1.43 0.07
C LYS A 112 -11.27 1.15 -1.40
N GLU A 113 -11.81 2.14 -2.12
CA GLU A 113 -12.14 2.02 -3.55
C GLU A 113 -10.90 1.64 -4.38
N LYS A 114 -9.75 2.26 -4.11
CA LYS A 114 -8.49 1.92 -4.80
C LYS A 114 -8.00 0.51 -4.49
N ILE A 115 -7.99 0.12 -3.22
CA ILE A 115 -7.55 -1.22 -2.79
C ILE A 115 -8.45 -2.29 -3.41
N ILE A 116 -9.77 -2.09 -3.38
CA ILE A 116 -10.74 -3.00 -4.00
C ILE A 116 -10.55 -3.09 -5.51
N SER A 117 -10.28 -1.97 -6.18
CA SER A 117 -10.06 -1.96 -7.63
C SER A 117 -8.83 -2.78 -8.06
N LEU A 118 -7.86 -2.92 -7.15
CA LEU A 118 -6.67 -3.76 -7.35
C LEU A 118 -6.90 -5.23 -6.95
N GLY A 119 -8.15 -5.63 -6.68
CA GLY A 119 -8.49 -7.00 -6.27
C GLY A 119 -8.09 -7.33 -4.83
N GLN A 120 -7.76 -6.31 -4.01
CA GLN A 120 -7.37 -6.50 -2.63
C GLN A 120 -8.52 -6.17 -1.69
N LYS A 121 -8.54 -6.82 -0.51
CA LYS A 121 -9.53 -6.54 0.55
C LYS A 121 -9.00 -5.46 1.48
N PRO A 122 -9.74 -4.35 1.71
CA PRO A 122 -9.38 -3.38 2.73
C PRO A 122 -9.39 -4.01 4.12
N ILE A 123 -8.40 -3.69 4.94
CA ILE A 123 -8.22 -4.25 6.29
C ILE A 123 -8.33 -3.16 7.34
N SER A 124 -7.41 -2.18 7.28
CA SER A 124 -7.38 -1.03 8.18
C SER A 124 -6.55 0.09 7.55
N ALA A 125 -6.71 1.32 8.00
CA ALA A 125 -6.05 2.47 7.41
C ALA A 125 -4.52 2.31 7.32
N ILE A 126 -3.88 1.79 8.37
CA ILE A 126 -2.41 1.61 8.36
C ILE A 126 -2.00 0.56 7.32
N VAL A 127 -2.66 -0.59 7.31
CA VAL A 127 -2.35 -1.67 6.35
C VAL A 127 -2.63 -1.24 4.92
N ASP A 128 -3.77 -0.61 4.69
CA ASP A 128 -4.18 -0.18 3.35
C ASP A 128 -3.29 0.93 2.81
N ILE A 129 -2.78 1.84 3.67
CA ILE A 129 -1.77 2.84 3.28
C ILE A 129 -0.47 2.16 2.87
N THR A 130 0.01 1.16 3.61
CA THR A 130 1.24 0.45 3.23
C THR A 130 1.08 -0.26 1.89
N ASN A 131 -0.06 -0.91 1.65
CA ASN A 131 -0.38 -1.53 0.38
C ASN A 131 -0.51 -0.48 -0.75
N TYR A 132 -1.19 0.63 -0.50
CA TYR A 132 -1.32 1.70 -1.48
C TYR A 132 0.04 2.26 -1.92
N VAL A 133 0.94 2.53 -0.99
CA VAL A 133 2.30 3.02 -1.30
C VAL A 133 3.09 1.96 -2.08
N MET A 134 2.94 0.69 -1.74
CA MET A 134 3.58 -0.41 -2.47
C MET A 134 3.12 -0.44 -3.93
N PHE A 135 1.83 -0.37 -4.20
CA PHE A 135 1.29 -0.37 -5.56
C PHE A 135 1.62 0.91 -6.34
N ASP A 136 1.61 2.06 -5.67
CA ASP A 136 1.86 3.36 -6.33
C ASP A 136 3.35 3.57 -6.62
N LEU A 137 4.20 3.37 -5.61
CA LEU A 137 5.63 3.70 -5.66
C LEU A 137 6.55 2.49 -5.80
N ASN A 138 6.01 1.28 -5.82
CA ASN A 138 6.81 0.04 -5.80
C ASN A 138 7.77 -0.02 -4.59
N ARG A 139 7.26 0.37 -3.42
CA ARG A 139 8.01 0.37 -2.16
C ARG A 139 7.23 -0.37 -1.08
N PRO A 140 7.50 -1.66 -0.88
CA PRO A 140 6.92 -2.41 0.23
C PRO A 140 7.26 -1.75 1.56
N LEU A 141 6.23 -1.54 2.38
CA LEU A 141 6.35 -0.96 3.70
C LEU A 141 5.90 -1.96 4.75
N HIS A 142 6.49 -1.86 5.94
CA HIS A 142 6.04 -2.54 7.13
C HIS A 142 5.69 -1.52 8.21
N ALA A 143 4.55 -1.70 8.85
CA ALA A 143 4.15 -0.89 10.00
C ALA A 143 4.29 -1.74 11.27
N TYR A 144 5.00 -1.23 12.23
CA TYR A 144 5.21 -1.87 13.53
C TYR A 144 4.65 -0.99 14.64
N ASP A 145 4.08 -1.61 15.66
CA ASP A 145 3.71 -0.94 16.89
C ASP A 145 4.99 -0.62 17.67
N ALA A 146 5.34 0.66 17.72
CA ALA A 146 6.59 1.10 18.33
C ALA A 146 6.67 0.81 19.86
N ASP A 147 5.52 0.70 20.53
CA ASP A 147 5.47 0.39 21.96
C ASP A 147 5.74 -1.11 22.22
N LYS A 148 5.66 -1.95 21.19
CA LYS A 148 5.99 -3.38 21.24
C LYS A 148 7.43 -3.69 20.84
N ILE A 149 8.18 -2.68 20.38
CA ILE A 149 9.59 -2.83 20.03
C ILE A 149 10.42 -2.45 21.25
N ASP A 150 11.16 -3.43 21.79
CA ASP A 150 11.89 -3.24 23.07
C ASP A 150 12.99 -2.17 22.94
N LYS A 151 13.89 -2.25 21.97
CA LYS A 151 15.00 -1.27 21.82
C LYS A 151 15.38 -1.00 20.38
N GLU A 152 15.46 -2.05 19.58
CA GLU A 152 15.99 -1.96 18.23
C GLU A 152 15.32 -2.94 17.27
N ILE A 153 15.36 -2.62 15.99
CA ILE A 153 15.04 -3.53 14.90
C ILE A 153 16.36 -4.03 14.31
N ILE A 154 16.57 -5.35 14.33
CA ILE A 154 17.78 -5.96 13.78
C ILE A 154 17.42 -6.60 12.45
N VAL A 155 18.03 -6.09 11.39
CA VAL A 155 17.93 -6.68 10.05
C VAL A 155 19.10 -7.61 9.85
N ARG A 156 18.82 -8.90 9.73
CA ARG A 156 19.85 -9.97 9.61
C ARG A 156 19.31 -11.17 8.83
N ASN A 157 20.19 -12.04 8.42
CA ASN A 157 19.82 -13.35 7.93
C ASN A 157 19.32 -14.24 9.08
N SER A 158 18.45 -15.20 8.78
CA SER A 158 18.03 -16.23 9.72
C SER A 158 19.22 -17.12 10.12
N LYS A 159 19.18 -17.66 11.33
CA LYS A 159 20.14 -18.67 11.77
C LYS A 159 19.57 -20.07 11.51
N LYS A 160 20.46 -21.04 11.36
CA LYS A 160 20.04 -22.44 11.19
C LYS A 160 19.19 -22.88 12.38
N GLY A 161 18.02 -23.45 12.08
CA GLY A 161 17.06 -23.90 13.11
C GLY A 161 16.06 -22.86 13.59
N GLU A 162 16.15 -21.61 13.14
CA GLU A 162 15.10 -20.61 13.40
C GLU A 162 13.85 -20.90 12.55
N SER A 163 12.69 -20.82 13.18
CA SER A 163 11.39 -20.90 12.52
C SER A 163 10.50 -19.76 13.00
N PHE A 164 9.61 -19.30 12.15
CA PHE A 164 8.57 -18.34 12.51
C PHE A 164 7.27 -18.72 11.80
N LYS A 165 6.15 -18.37 12.42
CA LYS A 165 4.84 -18.56 11.81
C LYS A 165 4.57 -17.39 10.88
N ALA A 166 4.42 -17.66 9.58
CA ALA A 166 3.97 -16.68 8.61
C ALA A 166 2.45 -16.43 8.70
N LEU A 167 1.94 -15.53 7.88
CA LEU A 167 0.50 -15.22 7.83
C LEU A 167 -0.32 -16.26 7.06
N ASP A 168 0.34 -17.12 6.28
CA ASP A 168 -0.27 -18.16 5.45
C ASP A 168 -0.41 -19.47 6.23
#